data_9321a76cc6480a90ec20739690b2e4b8
#
_entry.id   9321a76cc6480a90ec20739690b2e4b8
#
_cell.length_a   1.000
_cell.length_b   1.000
_cell.length_c   1.000
_cell.angle_alpha   90.00
_cell.angle_beta   90.00
_cell.angle_gamma   90.00
#
_symmetry.space_group_name_H-M   'P 1'
#
loop_
_entity.id
_entity.type
_entity.pdbx_description
1 polymer ?
#
loop_
_entity_poly.entity_id
_entity_poly.type
_entity_poly.pdbx_seq_one_letter_code
_entity_poly.pdbx_strand_id
1 'polypeptide(L)'
;IYDDFKQDERTKHIPVIGPSKSGAVLEGSKDFAKGFMQRHSIPTAAYATFDSTTLEEGLKFLETLKPPYVLKADGLAAGKGVLIVSDLNEAKHELKQMLGGMFGNASGKVVIEEYLSGIECSVFILTDGTNYQILPEAKDYKRIGEGDTGLNTGGMGSVSPVPFATHEWMQ
;
A
#
# COMPACT_ATOMS: atom_id res chain seq x y z
N ILE A 1 3.78 18.50 5.95
CA ILE A 1 4.80 18.73 7.00
C ILE A 1 6.08 19.29 6.36
N TYR A 2 6.78 18.54 5.46
CA TYR A 2 8.05 19.01 4.87
C TYR A 2 7.90 20.40 4.24
N ASP A 3 6.97 20.58 3.33
CA ASP A 3 6.76 21.85 2.64
C ASP A 3 6.31 22.94 3.60
N ASP A 4 5.47 22.65 4.58
CA ASP A 4 5.03 23.63 5.59
C ASP A 4 6.21 24.14 6.41
N PHE A 5 7.10 23.24 6.85
CA PHE A 5 8.31 23.61 7.58
C PHE A 5 9.25 24.48 6.73
N LYS A 6 9.36 24.20 5.44
CA LYS A 6 10.22 24.95 4.53
C LYS A 6 9.67 26.33 4.16
N GLN A 7 8.36 26.51 4.24
CA GLN A 7 7.68 27.78 3.91
C GLN A 7 7.53 28.72 5.10
N ASP A 8 7.51 28.21 6.34
CA ASP A 8 7.36 29.03 7.55
C ASP A 8 8.74 29.55 8.02
N GLU A 9 8.89 30.85 8.10
CA GLU A 9 10.13 31.53 8.53
C GLU A 9 10.63 31.03 9.90
N ARG A 10 9.73 30.62 10.79
CA ARG A 10 10.06 30.14 12.14
C ARG A 10 10.65 28.72 12.14
N THR A 11 10.34 27.92 11.11
CA THR A 11 10.69 26.48 11.06
C THR A 11 11.57 26.09 9.88
N LYS A 12 11.76 26.95 8.88
CA LYS A 12 12.54 26.64 7.66
C LYS A 12 13.98 26.23 7.94
N HIS A 13 14.54 26.64 9.08
CA HIS A 13 15.89 26.27 9.52
C HIS A 13 15.97 24.88 10.14
N ILE A 14 14.82 24.26 10.46
CA ILE A 14 14.78 22.92 11.08
C ILE A 14 14.97 21.88 9.98
N PRO A 15 15.95 20.97 10.11
CA PRO A 15 16.10 19.86 9.19
C PRO A 15 14.87 18.94 9.27
N VAL A 16 14.27 18.66 8.13
CA VAL A 16 13.17 17.68 8.03
C VAL A 16 13.61 16.57 7.10
N ILE A 17 13.61 15.33 7.62
CA ILE A 17 13.89 14.13 6.85
C ILE A 17 12.54 13.53 6.45
N GLY A 18 12.28 13.47 5.16
CA GLY A 18 11.04 12.95 4.62
C GLY A 18 10.72 13.53 3.23
N PRO A 19 9.72 12.98 2.55
CA PRO A 19 9.36 13.45 1.22
C PRO A 19 8.65 14.81 1.26
N SER A 20 8.80 15.57 0.18
CA SER A 20 7.91 16.69 -0.10
C SER A 20 6.47 16.22 -0.32
N LYS A 21 5.50 17.13 -0.36
CA LYS A 21 4.10 16.79 -0.64
C LYS A 21 3.95 16.03 -1.96
N SER A 22 4.71 16.39 -2.98
CA SER A 22 4.70 15.69 -4.27
C SER A 22 5.24 14.26 -4.20
N GLY A 23 6.27 14.00 -3.38
CA GLY A 23 6.79 12.65 -3.15
C GLY A 23 5.86 11.81 -2.26
N ALA A 24 5.23 12.44 -1.27
CA ALA A 24 4.31 11.78 -0.35
C ALA A 24 3.03 11.23 -1.03
N VAL A 25 2.72 11.62 -2.25
CA VAL A 25 1.62 11.05 -3.04
C VAL A 25 1.83 9.55 -3.29
N LEU A 26 3.08 9.06 -3.34
CA LEU A 26 3.37 7.63 -3.47
C LEU A 26 2.78 6.79 -2.32
N GLU A 27 2.66 7.36 -1.13
CA GLU A 27 1.98 6.72 0.00
C GLU A 27 0.49 7.11 0.06
N GLY A 28 0.17 8.33 -0.35
CA GLY A 28 -1.18 8.89 -0.26
C GLY A 28 -2.19 8.33 -1.25
N SER A 29 -1.74 7.80 -2.39
CA SER A 29 -2.59 7.20 -3.44
C SER A 29 -1.96 5.93 -3.99
N LYS A 30 -2.66 4.82 -3.83
CA LYS A 30 -2.25 3.51 -4.35
C LYS A 30 -2.29 3.48 -5.88
N ASP A 31 -3.30 4.10 -6.48
CA ASP A 31 -3.43 4.28 -7.93
C ASP A 31 -2.22 5.02 -8.51
N PHE A 32 -1.83 6.13 -7.88
CA PHE A 32 -0.64 6.87 -8.28
C PHE A 32 0.63 6.03 -8.14
N ALA A 33 0.81 5.36 -6.99
CA ALA A 33 1.97 4.51 -6.73
C ALA A 33 2.08 3.37 -7.75
N LYS A 34 0.97 2.69 -8.04
CA LYS A 34 0.91 1.63 -9.05
C LYS A 34 1.27 2.14 -10.45
N GLY A 35 0.69 3.25 -10.86
CA GLY A 35 1.03 3.89 -12.13
C GLY A 35 2.49 4.34 -12.20
N PHE A 36 3.06 4.81 -11.08
CA PHE A 36 4.48 5.13 -10.99
C PHE A 36 5.34 3.87 -11.18
N MET A 37 5.04 2.79 -10.45
CA MET A 37 5.77 1.53 -10.56
C MET A 37 5.73 0.99 -12.00
N GLN A 38 4.57 1.04 -12.65
CA GLN A 38 4.40 0.59 -14.03
C GLN A 38 5.25 1.42 -15.00
N ARG A 39 5.24 2.76 -14.88
CA ARG A 39 6.03 3.64 -15.76
C ARG A 39 7.55 3.44 -15.62
N HIS A 40 7.98 3.02 -14.43
CA HIS A 40 9.39 2.83 -14.12
C HIS A 40 9.82 1.35 -14.11
N SER A 41 8.95 0.44 -14.57
CA SER A 41 9.21 -1.00 -14.60
C SER A 41 9.60 -1.59 -13.25
N ILE A 42 9.02 -1.03 -12.17
CA ILE A 42 9.19 -1.55 -10.80
C ILE A 42 8.20 -2.70 -10.61
N PRO A 43 8.67 -3.90 -10.23
CA PRO A 43 7.79 -5.04 -10.00
C PRO A 43 6.71 -4.74 -8.95
N THR A 44 5.46 -5.07 -9.28
CA THR A 44 4.32 -4.92 -8.38
C THR A 44 3.23 -5.91 -8.78
N ALA A 45 2.28 -6.20 -7.90
CA ALA A 45 1.10 -7.00 -8.21
C ALA A 45 0.36 -6.44 -9.44
N ALA A 46 -0.13 -7.32 -10.30
CA ALA A 46 -1.04 -6.93 -11.38
C ALA A 46 -2.28 -6.26 -10.77
N TYR A 47 -2.74 -5.19 -11.38
CA TYR A 47 -3.80 -4.36 -10.82
C TYR A 47 -4.64 -3.66 -11.88
N ALA A 48 -5.82 -3.22 -11.47
CA ALA A 48 -6.59 -2.22 -12.18
C ALA A 48 -7.34 -1.34 -11.16
N THR A 49 -7.60 -0.09 -11.54
CA THR A 49 -8.25 0.90 -10.69
C THR A 49 -9.61 1.25 -11.26
N PHE A 50 -10.60 1.30 -10.37
CA PHE A 50 -12.00 1.57 -10.71
C PHE A 50 -12.58 2.64 -9.79
N ASP A 51 -13.58 3.36 -10.30
CA ASP A 51 -14.40 4.31 -9.57
C ASP A 51 -15.90 4.01 -9.77
N SER A 52 -16.77 4.85 -9.23
CA SER A 52 -18.21 4.64 -9.34
C SER A 52 -18.74 4.64 -10.78
N THR A 53 -18.03 5.27 -11.72
CA THR A 53 -18.41 5.33 -13.14
C THR A 53 -17.95 4.09 -13.92
N THR A 54 -16.95 3.36 -13.40
CA THR A 54 -16.35 2.16 -13.99
C THR A 54 -16.61 0.88 -13.20
N LEU A 55 -17.65 0.89 -12.33
CA LEU A 55 -18.03 -0.24 -11.50
C LEU A 55 -18.23 -1.54 -12.30
N GLU A 56 -18.94 -1.47 -13.43
CA GLU A 56 -19.24 -2.67 -14.24
C GLU A 56 -17.97 -3.28 -14.84
N GLU A 57 -16.99 -2.46 -15.21
CA GLU A 57 -15.68 -2.95 -15.65
C GLU A 57 -14.92 -3.60 -14.49
N GLY A 58 -15.02 -3.02 -13.29
CA GLY A 58 -14.43 -3.60 -12.07
C GLY A 58 -15.02 -4.97 -11.73
N LEU A 59 -16.34 -5.14 -11.86
CA LEU A 59 -17.01 -6.42 -11.64
C LEU A 59 -16.52 -7.49 -12.65
N LYS A 60 -16.34 -7.12 -13.92
CA LYS A 60 -15.78 -8.01 -14.95
C LYS A 60 -14.32 -8.30 -14.72
N PHE A 61 -13.54 -7.32 -14.25
CA PHE A 61 -12.13 -7.53 -13.95
C PHE A 61 -11.94 -8.56 -12.83
N LEU A 62 -12.77 -8.54 -11.77
CA LEU A 62 -12.76 -9.57 -10.72
C LEU A 62 -12.94 -10.99 -11.28
N GLU A 63 -13.75 -11.17 -12.34
CA GLU A 63 -13.94 -12.48 -12.98
C GLU A 63 -12.70 -13.01 -13.69
N THR A 64 -11.75 -12.15 -14.01
CA THR A 64 -10.48 -12.53 -14.67
C THR A 64 -9.41 -12.96 -13.67
N LEU A 65 -9.59 -12.64 -12.38
CA LEU A 65 -8.62 -12.94 -11.33
C LEU A 65 -8.90 -14.30 -10.69
N LYS A 66 -7.91 -14.81 -9.98
CA LYS A 66 -8.03 -15.97 -9.12
C LYS A 66 -8.12 -15.54 -7.65
N PRO A 67 -8.92 -16.24 -6.82
CA PRO A 67 -8.96 -15.94 -5.40
C PRO A 67 -7.60 -16.22 -4.70
N PRO A 68 -7.33 -15.56 -3.57
CA PRO A 68 -8.16 -14.52 -2.97
C PRO A 68 -8.10 -13.19 -3.72
N TYR A 69 -9.18 -12.41 -3.69
CA TYR A 69 -9.31 -11.11 -4.32
C TYR A 69 -8.88 -10.00 -3.35
N VAL A 70 -8.06 -9.08 -3.82
CA VAL A 70 -7.55 -7.97 -3.00
C VAL A 70 -8.13 -6.66 -3.49
N LEU A 71 -8.93 -6.01 -2.65
CA LEU A 71 -9.53 -4.72 -2.93
C LEU A 71 -8.98 -3.69 -1.95
N LYS A 72 -8.50 -2.56 -2.48
CA LYS A 72 -7.87 -1.51 -1.68
C LYS A 72 -8.50 -0.16 -1.98
N ALA A 73 -9.04 0.51 -0.98
CA ALA A 73 -9.39 1.92 -1.11
C ALA A 73 -8.14 2.74 -1.45
N ASP A 74 -8.23 3.64 -2.43
CA ASP A 74 -7.08 4.37 -2.95
C ASP A 74 -6.47 5.29 -1.89
N GLY A 75 -7.29 6.02 -1.17
CA GLY A 75 -6.85 6.96 -0.15
C GLY A 75 -6.45 6.33 1.18
N LEU A 76 -6.04 7.19 2.11
CA LEU A 76 -5.69 6.79 3.48
C LEU A 76 -6.95 6.40 4.26
N ALA A 77 -7.05 5.15 4.66
CA ALA A 77 -8.17 4.59 5.43
C ALA A 77 -7.71 3.99 6.76
N ALA A 78 -6.66 4.54 7.37
CA ALA A 78 -6.10 4.13 8.66
C ALA A 78 -5.84 2.61 8.76
N GLY A 79 -5.32 2.00 7.69
CA GLY A 79 -5.05 0.56 7.60
C GLY A 79 -6.28 -0.34 7.39
N LYS A 80 -7.48 0.22 7.37
CA LYS A 80 -8.75 -0.54 7.24
C LYS A 80 -9.26 -0.65 5.81
N GLY A 81 -8.70 0.09 4.86
CA GLY A 81 -9.15 0.15 3.48
C GLY A 81 -8.66 -0.99 2.58
N VAL A 82 -8.26 -2.12 3.15
CA VAL A 82 -7.81 -3.31 2.41
C VAL A 82 -8.68 -4.49 2.79
N LEU A 83 -9.34 -5.09 1.80
CA LEU A 83 -10.14 -6.30 1.95
C LEU A 83 -9.51 -7.43 1.13
N ILE A 84 -9.42 -8.61 1.73
CA ILE A 84 -8.94 -9.82 1.09
C ILE A 84 -10.04 -10.87 1.26
N VAL A 85 -10.69 -11.24 0.18
CA VAL A 85 -11.85 -12.15 0.20
C VAL A 85 -11.64 -13.31 -0.77
N SER A 86 -12.14 -14.47 -0.43
CA SER A 86 -11.93 -15.71 -1.20
C SER A 86 -13.09 -16.04 -2.14
N ASP A 87 -14.26 -15.46 -1.91
CA ASP A 87 -15.46 -15.68 -2.73
C ASP A 87 -15.66 -14.54 -3.72
N LEU A 88 -15.95 -14.87 -4.98
CA LEU A 88 -16.14 -13.88 -6.04
C LEU A 88 -17.37 -13.01 -5.82
N ASN A 89 -18.47 -13.58 -5.31
CA ASN A 89 -19.70 -12.79 -5.10
C ASN A 89 -19.52 -11.83 -3.92
N GLU A 90 -18.81 -12.27 -2.88
CA GLU A 90 -18.38 -11.41 -1.79
C GLU A 90 -17.47 -10.28 -2.30
N ALA A 91 -16.45 -10.57 -3.12
CA ALA A 91 -15.58 -9.55 -3.71
C ALA A 91 -16.37 -8.52 -4.55
N LYS A 92 -17.35 -8.98 -5.33
CA LYS A 92 -18.25 -8.09 -6.09
C LYS A 92 -19.13 -7.24 -5.19
N HIS A 93 -19.60 -7.81 -4.08
CA HIS A 93 -20.40 -7.08 -3.10
C HIS A 93 -19.54 -5.99 -2.43
N GLU A 94 -18.36 -6.36 -1.97
CA GLU A 94 -17.43 -5.43 -1.32
C GLU A 94 -16.97 -4.30 -2.25
N LEU A 95 -16.71 -4.59 -3.52
CA LEU A 95 -16.39 -3.53 -4.50
C LEU A 95 -17.50 -2.49 -4.59
N LYS A 96 -18.77 -2.93 -4.63
CA LYS A 96 -19.94 -2.04 -4.65
C LYS A 96 -20.03 -1.20 -3.38
N GLN A 97 -19.81 -1.82 -2.21
CA GLN A 97 -19.83 -1.12 -0.92
C GLN A 97 -18.70 -0.07 -0.82
N MET A 98 -17.49 -0.45 -1.21
CA MET A 98 -16.35 0.45 -1.20
C MET A 98 -16.60 1.67 -2.10
N LEU A 99 -16.97 1.46 -3.37
CA LEU A 99 -17.26 2.54 -4.32
C LEU A 99 -18.53 3.32 -3.94
N GLY A 100 -19.43 2.72 -3.14
CA GLY A 100 -20.58 3.37 -2.52
C GLY A 100 -20.24 4.28 -1.33
N GLY A 101 -18.96 4.40 -0.96
CA GLY A 101 -18.49 5.31 0.09
C GLY A 101 -18.23 4.69 1.45
N MET A 102 -18.05 3.36 1.55
CA MET A 102 -17.75 2.65 2.81
C MET A 102 -16.60 3.30 3.61
N PHE A 103 -15.59 3.85 2.94
CA PHE A 103 -14.45 4.53 3.56
C PHE A 103 -14.45 6.05 3.28
N GLY A 104 -15.62 6.64 3.04
CA GLY A 104 -15.74 8.06 2.71
C GLY A 104 -14.95 8.42 1.45
N ASN A 105 -14.28 9.56 1.46
CA ASN A 105 -13.50 10.04 0.30
C ASN A 105 -12.32 9.12 -0.08
N ALA A 106 -11.84 8.27 0.84
CA ALA A 106 -10.75 7.33 0.57
C ALA A 106 -11.13 6.24 -0.44
N SER A 107 -12.43 5.93 -0.56
CA SER A 107 -12.96 4.93 -1.51
C SER A 107 -13.57 5.53 -2.78
N GLY A 108 -13.27 6.79 -3.10
CA GLY A 108 -13.62 7.37 -4.41
C GLY A 108 -13.04 6.60 -5.59
N LYS A 109 -11.94 5.88 -5.34
CA LYS A 109 -11.36 4.86 -6.23
C LYS A 109 -11.02 3.60 -5.43
N VAL A 110 -11.10 2.45 -6.08
CA VAL A 110 -10.66 1.16 -5.55
C VAL A 110 -9.65 0.54 -6.50
N VAL A 111 -8.51 0.17 -5.96
CA VAL A 111 -7.48 -0.61 -6.66
C VAL A 111 -7.75 -2.08 -6.39
N ILE A 112 -7.98 -2.86 -7.43
CA ILE A 112 -8.11 -4.31 -7.36
C ILE A 112 -6.77 -4.91 -7.78
N GLU A 113 -6.23 -5.81 -6.98
CA GLU A 113 -4.91 -6.40 -7.20
C GLU A 113 -5.00 -7.94 -7.19
N GLU A 114 -4.05 -8.57 -7.87
CA GLU A 114 -3.79 -9.98 -7.63
C GLU A 114 -3.24 -10.18 -6.22
N TYR A 115 -3.53 -11.33 -5.64
CA TYR A 115 -2.96 -11.70 -4.35
C TYR A 115 -1.53 -12.21 -4.52
N LEU A 116 -0.59 -11.56 -3.84
CA LEU A 116 0.78 -12.05 -3.73
C LEU A 116 0.94 -12.85 -2.45
N SER A 117 1.49 -14.06 -2.55
CA SER A 117 1.84 -14.90 -1.41
C SER A 117 3.34 -14.89 -1.19
N GLY A 118 3.76 -14.95 0.06
CA GLY A 118 5.17 -14.96 0.41
C GLY A 118 5.42 -14.45 1.82
N ILE A 119 6.69 -14.34 2.17
CA ILE A 119 7.10 -13.74 3.45
C ILE A 119 7.31 -12.25 3.23
N GLU A 120 6.58 -11.44 4.00
CA GLU A 120 6.74 -9.98 3.94
C GLU A 120 8.06 -9.54 4.56
N CYS A 121 8.70 -8.58 3.92
CA CYS A 121 9.90 -7.91 4.42
C CYS A 121 9.87 -6.45 4.01
N SER A 122 10.16 -5.55 4.94
CA SER A 122 10.33 -4.13 4.68
C SER A 122 11.80 -3.81 4.52
N VAL A 123 12.16 -3.18 3.42
CA VAL A 123 13.51 -2.66 3.16
C VAL A 123 13.42 -1.14 3.16
N PHE A 124 14.26 -0.50 3.94
CA PHE A 124 14.27 0.94 4.12
C PHE A 124 15.47 1.55 3.40
N ILE A 125 15.22 2.63 2.69
CA ILE A 125 16.24 3.39 1.97
C ILE A 125 16.21 4.84 2.44
N LEU A 126 17.34 5.32 2.91
CA LEU A 126 17.58 6.75 3.16
C LEU A 126 18.30 7.33 1.95
N THR A 127 17.76 8.40 1.38
CA THR A 127 18.35 9.03 0.19
C THR A 127 18.29 10.56 0.27
N ASP A 128 19.27 11.20 -0.33
CA ASP A 128 19.31 12.65 -0.58
C ASP A 128 18.93 13.01 -2.03
N GLY A 129 18.51 12.00 -2.82
CA GLY A 129 18.19 12.14 -4.24
C GLY A 129 19.36 11.86 -5.19
N THR A 130 20.59 11.79 -4.68
CA THR A 130 21.80 11.45 -5.45
C THR A 130 22.47 10.18 -4.92
N ASN A 131 22.57 10.09 -3.61
CA ASN A 131 23.12 8.95 -2.89
C ASN A 131 22.01 8.25 -2.12
N TYR A 132 22.24 7.02 -1.77
CA TYR A 132 21.34 6.26 -0.90
C TYR A 132 22.10 5.37 0.07
N GLN A 133 21.44 5.06 1.18
CA GLN A 133 21.90 4.10 2.17
C GLN A 133 20.76 3.14 2.47
N ILE A 134 20.99 1.85 2.31
CA ILE A 134 20.05 0.81 2.75
C ILE A 134 20.17 0.68 4.26
N LEU A 135 19.08 0.81 4.97
CA LEU A 135 18.97 0.60 6.40
C LEU A 135 18.64 -0.87 6.69
N PRO A 136 18.79 -1.34 7.93
CA PRO A 136 18.40 -2.69 8.30
C PRO A 136 16.94 -2.97 7.94
N GLU A 137 16.72 -4.10 7.32
CA GLU A 137 15.39 -4.59 6.97
C GLU A 137 14.61 -5.01 8.22
N ALA A 138 13.29 -5.06 8.10
CA ALA A 138 12.41 -5.48 9.17
C ALA A 138 11.24 -6.31 8.64
N LYS A 139 10.76 -7.23 9.48
CA LYS A 139 9.48 -7.91 9.30
C LYS A 139 8.54 -7.44 10.41
N ASP A 140 7.41 -6.89 10.04
CA ASP A 140 6.35 -6.55 10.97
C ASP A 140 5.27 -7.65 10.99
N TYR A 141 4.60 -7.75 12.12
CA TYR A 141 3.50 -8.67 12.35
C TYR A 141 2.24 -7.86 12.63
N LYS A 142 1.27 -7.95 11.74
CA LYS A 142 0.04 -7.14 11.76
C LYS A 142 -1.18 -7.87 12.27
N ARG A 143 -1.22 -9.21 12.12
CA ARG A 143 -2.39 -9.99 12.48
C ARG A 143 -2.47 -10.27 13.97
N ILE A 144 -3.69 -10.23 14.51
CA ILE A 144 -3.91 -10.34 15.96
C ILE A 144 -3.75 -11.77 16.49
N GLY A 145 -3.92 -12.77 15.67
CA GLY A 145 -3.92 -14.19 16.06
C GLY A 145 -2.57 -14.87 15.84
N GLU A 146 -2.35 -15.95 16.58
CA GLU A 146 -1.19 -16.83 16.41
C GLU A 146 -1.14 -17.41 14.98
N GLY A 147 0.07 -17.66 14.49
CA GLY A 147 0.26 -18.20 13.15
C GLY A 147 -0.13 -17.26 12.01
N ASP A 148 -0.06 -15.96 12.24
CA ASP A 148 -0.40 -14.90 11.26
C ASP A 148 -1.86 -15.00 10.79
N THR A 149 -2.79 -15.11 11.74
CA THR A 149 -4.24 -15.25 11.52
C THR A 149 -5.04 -14.08 12.09
N GLY A 150 -6.31 -13.99 11.71
CA GLY A 150 -7.23 -12.96 12.21
C GLY A 150 -7.10 -11.62 11.49
N LEU A 151 -7.65 -10.58 12.10
CA LEU A 151 -7.71 -9.24 11.53
C LEU A 151 -6.36 -8.52 11.60
N ASN A 152 -6.11 -7.66 10.65
CA ASN A 152 -4.96 -6.75 10.67
C ASN A 152 -5.14 -5.70 11.77
N THR A 153 -4.03 -5.38 12.43
CA THR A 153 -3.88 -4.31 13.42
C THR A 153 -2.92 -3.23 12.90
N GLY A 154 -2.67 -2.22 13.70
CA GLY A 154 -1.61 -1.24 13.44
C GLY A 154 -0.18 -1.77 13.61
N GLY A 155 -0.04 -2.97 14.18
CA GLY A 155 1.21 -3.68 14.41
C GLY A 155 1.19 -4.40 15.76
N MET A 156 1.57 -5.68 15.76
CA MET A 156 1.69 -6.52 16.96
C MET A 156 3.15 -6.65 17.42
N GLY A 157 4.09 -6.36 16.53
CA GLY A 157 5.51 -6.42 16.79
C GLY A 157 6.32 -6.34 15.51
N SER A 158 7.62 -6.16 15.65
CA SER A 158 8.56 -6.13 14.54
C SER A 158 9.88 -6.80 14.93
N VAL A 159 10.53 -7.43 13.95
CA VAL A 159 11.85 -8.07 14.09
C VAL A 159 12.81 -7.48 13.08
N SER A 160 13.97 -7.05 13.55
CA SER A 160 15.09 -6.57 12.74
C SER A 160 16.41 -6.95 13.44
N PRO A 161 17.45 -7.42 12.74
CA PRO A 161 17.42 -7.83 11.33
C PRO A 161 16.59 -9.08 11.10
N VAL A 162 16.20 -9.33 9.84
CA VAL A 162 15.36 -10.47 9.47
C VAL A 162 16.25 -11.66 9.08
N PRO A 163 16.13 -12.84 9.72
CA PRO A 163 17.08 -13.93 9.51
C PRO A 163 17.19 -14.47 8.08
N PHE A 164 16.13 -14.35 7.28
CA PHE A 164 16.13 -14.80 5.88
C PHE A 164 16.66 -13.73 4.89
N ALA A 165 16.74 -12.47 5.30
CA ALA A 165 17.22 -11.38 4.46
C ALA A 165 18.77 -11.32 4.52
N THR A 166 19.41 -12.39 4.02
CA THR A 166 20.87 -12.47 3.96
C THR A 166 21.44 -11.43 2.99
N HIS A 167 22.72 -11.14 3.09
CA HIS A 167 23.40 -10.23 2.16
C HIS A 167 23.23 -10.65 0.69
N GLU A 168 23.25 -11.94 0.41
CA GLU A 168 23.02 -12.50 -0.93
C GLU A 168 21.57 -12.28 -1.41
N TRP A 169 20.60 -12.40 -0.50
CA TRP A 169 19.20 -12.17 -0.83
C TRP A 169 18.89 -10.67 -1.08
N MET A 170 19.65 -9.78 -0.44
CA MET A 170 19.49 -8.33 -0.54
C MET A 170 20.16 -7.71 -1.79
N GLN A 171 20.92 -8.47 -2.56
CA GLN A 171 21.54 -8.04 -3.82
C GLN A 171 20.57 -8.21 -5.01
#